data_4770f8c28151e8a9c9dce565008f4b3f
#
_entry.id   4770f8c28151e8a9c9dce565008f4b3f
#
_cell.length_a   1.000
_cell.length_b   1.000
_cell.length_c   1.000
_cell.angle_alpha   90.00
_cell.angle_beta   90.00
_cell.angle_gamma   90.00
#
_symmetry.space_group_name_H-M   'P 1'
#
loop_
_entity.id
_entity.type
_entity.pdbx_description
1 polymer ?
#
loop_
_entity_poly.entity_id
_entity_poly.type
_entity_poly.pdbx_seq_one_letter_code
_entity_poly.pdbx_strand_id
1 'polypeptide(L)'
;YLLLTWGCAHSGMGYPGPLRHMGQTPVPYQTQYRAPAGPRLAAGPGPGDRVSEAAVQMLGRSRLVVSGTSYRYDCSGLVEAVYAQAGLPVKGSAKMLYDQARSAGAVHKRKVPSPGDLAFFDNSHDRNKNGRRDDELTHVSIVEKVAGDGTITLIHLGSKGVVRTFMNLRHPGEHKSPGGAVWNSFLRAPSKRDNGGRLNGELWRAFGSLWKDVNGKKGA
;
A
#
# COMPACT_ATOMS: atom_id res chain seq x y z
N TYR A 1 34.57 57.12 -15.82
CA TYR A 1 34.26 58.56 -15.89
C TYR A 1 33.14 58.86 -14.87
N LEU A 2 33.57 59.54 -13.84
CA LEU A 2 33.18 60.78 -13.13
C LEU A 2 31.90 60.60 -12.35
N LEU A 3 31.99 60.54 -11.01
CA LEU A 3 32.26 61.64 -10.01
C LEU A 3 31.16 62.68 -9.91
N LEU A 4 30.78 62.92 -8.70
CA LEU A 4 30.57 64.19 -7.95
C LEU A 4 29.23 64.19 -7.22
N THR A 5 29.16 64.04 -5.90
CA THR A 5 29.48 64.89 -4.74
C THR A 5 28.47 66.03 -4.45
N TRP A 6 28.34 66.25 -3.15
CA TRP A 6 27.87 67.47 -2.43
C TRP A 6 26.36 67.54 -2.17
N GLY A 7 25.92 67.91 -1.02
CA GLY A 7 26.52 68.35 0.25
C GLY A 7 25.48 69.09 1.06
N CYS A 8 25.58 69.03 2.36
CA CYS A 8 25.30 70.06 3.41
C CYS A 8 24.03 70.95 3.29
N ALA A 9 23.36 71.35 4.32
CA ALA A 9 23.64 71.59 5.70
C ALA A 9 22.38 72.17 6.40
N HIS A 10 22.39 72.07 7.73
CA HIS A 10 21.97 73.04 8.78
C HIS A 10 20.50 73.46 8.84
N SER A 11 19.86 73.57 9.91
CA SER A 11 19.95 73.94 11.31
C SER A 11 18.51 74.03 11.82
N GLY A 12 18.09 73.78 12.98
CA GLY A 12 18.52 74.08 14.27
C GLY A 12 17.30 74.38 15.13
N MET A 13 17.41 74.05 16.40
CA MET A 13 16.73 74.66 17.59
C MET A 13 15.27 74.29 17.90
N GLY A 14 15.09 73.76 19.11
CA GLY A 14 13.93 74.02 19.94
C GLY A 14 13.65 72.89 20.94
N TYR A 15 14.28 72.90 22.13
CA TYR A 15 13.74 72.23 23.31
C TYR A 15 12.55 73.00 23.89
N PRO A 16 11.56 72.33 24.49
CA PRO A 16 11.56 72.19 25.93
C PRO A 16 11.01 70.84 26.46
N GLY A 17 11.65 70.29 27.37
CA GLY A 17 11.53 69.67 28.65
C GLY A 17 10.27 68.87 29.06
N PRO A 18 10.32 68.18 30.21
CA PRO A 18 9.93 66.81 30.34
C PRO A 18 8.53 66.60 30.92
N LEU A 19 7.81 65.60 30.44
CA LEU A 19 6.70 65.01 31.19
C LEU A 19 7.06 63.62 31.61
N ARG A 20 7.24 63.43 32.91
CA ARG A 20 7.31 62.17 33.61
C ARG A 20 6.04 61.39 33.34
N HIS A 21 6.15 60.23 32.74
CA HIS A 21 5.19 59.13 32.92
C HIS A 21 5.90 57.91 33.52
N MET A 22 5.36 57.58 34.69
CA MET A 22 5.75 56.43 35.51
C MET A 22 5.66 55.11 34.76
N GLY A 23 6.67 54.33 34.93
CA GLY A 23 6.68 52.89 35.19
C GLY A 23 5.71 51.99 34.42
N GLN A 24 6.17 51.49 33.29
CA GLN A 24 5.85 50.14 32.89
C GLN A 24 7.17 49.46 32.54
N THR A 25 7.57 48.54 33.40
CA THR A 25 8.66 47.61 33.11
C THR A 25 8.29 46.79 31.87
N PRO A 26 9.14 46.74 30.84
CA PRO A 26 8.89 45.83 29.74
C PRO A 26 8.96 44.38 30.26
N VAL A 27 7.85 43.68 30.16
CA VAL A 27 7.83 42.24 30.34
C VAL A 27 8.73 41.64 29.24
N PRO A 28 9.76 40.86 29.55
CA PRO A 28 10.59 40.23 28.51
C PRO A 28 9.68 39.29 27.70
N TYR A 29 9.55 39.60 26.42
CA TYR A 29 8.95 38.69 25.43
C TYR A 29 9.79 37.44 25.37
N GLN A 30 9.44 36.45 26.20
CA GLN A 30 10.00 35.11 26.06
C GLN A 30 9.43 34.49 24.80
N THR A 31 10.08 34.70 23.68
CA THR A 31 9.97 33.87 22.51
C THR A 31 10.24 32.46 23.00
N GLN A 32 9.17 31.67 23.15
CA GLN A 32 9.31 30.23 23.34
C GLN A 32 9.94 29.67 22.05
N TYR A 33 11.26 29.58 22.08
CA TYR A 33 12.00 28.88 21.03
C TYR A 33 11.61 27.42 21.12
N ARG A 34 10.58 27.02 20.33
CA ARG A 34 10.25 25.63 20.13
C ARG A 34 11.36 25.06 19.27
N ALA A 35 12.28 24.32 19.87
CA ALA A 35 13.32 23.61 19.13
C ALA A 35 12.67 22.87 17.97
N PRO A 36 13.21 22.94 16.75
CA PRO A 36 12.72 22.14 15.64
C PRO A 36 12.72 20.68 16.09
N ALA A 37 11.59 19.99 15.87
CA ALA A 37 11.51 18.55 16.15
C ALA A 37 12.68 17.88 15.44
N GLY A 38 13.56 17.25 16.20
CA GLY A 38 14.69 16.51 15.66
C GLY A 38 14.19 15.52 14.59
N PRO A 39 15.06 15.05 13.67
CA PRO A 39 14.66 14.13 12.61
C PRO A 39 13.91 12.97 13.27
N ARG A 40 12.62 12.84 12.93
CA ARG A 40 11.81 11.72 13.38
C ARG A 40 12.49 10.47 12.84
N LEU A 41 13.06 9.65 13.71
CA LEU A 41 13.62 8.34 13.33
C LEU A 41 12.58 7.68 12.43
N ALA A 42 12.98 7.26 11.23
CA ALA A 42 12.10 6.60 10.31
C ALA A 42 11.42 5.44 11.05
N ALA A 43 10.10 5.47 11.14
CA ALA A 43 9.37 4.35 11.72
C ALA A 43 9.77 3.10 10.94
N GLY A 44 10.11 2.03 11.64
CA GLY A 44 10.41 0.74 10.99
C GLY A 44 9.24 0.29 10.09
N PRO A 45 9.45 -0.74 9.25
CA PRO A 45 8.47 -1.19 8.29
C PRO A 45 7.12 -1.46 8.97
N GLY A 46 6.06 -0.89 8.41
CA GLY A 46 4.70 -1.09 8.89
C GLY A 46 4.23 -2.56 8.74
N PRO A 47 3.09 -2.94 9.34
CA PRO A 47 2.59 -4.31 9.23
C PRO A 47 2.39 -4.77 7.78
N GLY A 48 1.90 -3.89 6.90
CA GLY A 48 1.73 -4.18 5.48
C GLY A 48 3.06 -4.38 4.75
N ASP A 49 4.08 -3.59 5.09
CA ASP A 49 5.41 -3.74 4.50
C ASP A 49 6.03 -5.08 4.90
N ARG A 50 5.89 -5.50 6.16
CA ARG A 50 6.36 -6.82 6.61
C ARG A 50 5.68 -7.97 5.87
N VAL A 51 4.38 -7.86 5.58
CA VAL A 51 3.65 -8.85 4.77
C VAL A 51 4.20 -8.88 3.35
N SER A 52 4.41 -7.71 2.74
CA SER A 52 4.98 -7.60 1.40
C SER A 52 6.40 -8.19 1.33
N GLU A 53 7.26 -7.86 2.27
CA GLU A 53 8.63 -8.40 2.38
C GLU A 53 8.63 -9.93 2.56
N ALA A 54 7.75 -10.43 3.44
CA ALA A 54 7.59 -11.89 3.63
C ALA A 54 7.13 -12.57 2.35
N ALA A 55 6.23 -11.94 1.56
CA ALA A 55 5.80 -12.48 0.28
C ALA A 55 6.94 -12.55 -0.75
N VAL A 56 7.80 -11.52 -0.80
CA VAL A 56 9.00 -11.52 -1.67
C VAL A 56 9.94 -12.68 -1.32
N GLN A 57 10.11 -13.01 -0.03
CA GLN A 57 10.93 -14.13 0.41
C GLN A 57 10.38 -15.50 0.03
N MET A 58 9.09 -15.60 -0.35
CA MET A 58 8.46 -16.85 -0.82
C MET A 58 8.63 -17.10 -2.32
N LEU A 59 9.12 -16.12 -3.09
CA LEU A 59 9.28 -16.27 -4.53
C LEU A 59 10.15 -17.49 -4.88
N GLY A 60 9.70 -18.29 -5.86
CA GLY A 60 10.39 -19.46 -6.34
C GLY A 60 10.39 -20.68 -5.39
N ARG A 61 9.78 -20.58 -4.21
CA ARG A 61 9.72 -21.70 -3.29
C ARG A 61 8.80 -22.80 -3.80
N SER A 62 9.24 -24.04 -3.70
CA SER A 62 8.47 -25.25 -4.04
C SER A 62 7.70 -25.83 -2.85
N ARG A 63 7.92 -25.30 -1.66
CA ARG A 63 7.22 -25.66 -0.42
C ARG A 63 6.99 -24.39 0.41
N LEU A 64 5.88 -24.38 1.12
CA LEU A 64 5.54 -23.29 2.03
C LEU A 64 5.75 -23.76 3.46
N VAL A 65 6.92 -23.45 4.05
CA VAL A 65 7.27 -23.82 5.42
C VAL A 65 7.73 -22.56 6.15
N VAL A 66 7.12 -22.27 7.31
CA VAL A 66 7.48 -21.15 8.18
C VAL A 66 7.59 -21.67 9.61
N SER A 67 8.74 -21.44 10.25
CA SER A 67 9.00 -21.88 11.64
C SER A 67 8.63 -23.36 11.90
N GLY A 68 8.96 -24.25 10.94
CA GLY A 68 8.67 -25.67 11.03
C GLY A 68 7.23 -26.07 10.67
N THR A 69 6.33 -25.12 10.45
CA THR A 69 4.95 -25.40 10.05
C THR A 69 4.83 -25.42 8.52
N SER A 70 4.25 -26.50 7.97
CA SER A 70 3.96 -26.61 6.55
C SER A 70 2.56 -26.08 6.23
N TYR A 71 2.46 -25.34 5.13
CA TYR A 71 1.20 -24.78 4.61
C TYR A 71 0.83 -25.44 3.29
N ARG A 72 -0.46 -25.39 2.94
CA ARG A 72 -0.94 -25.91 1.66
C ARG A 72 -0.26 -25.19 0.50
N TYR A 73 0.11 -25.93 -0.53
CA TYR A 73 0.75 -25.37 -1.72
C TYR A 73 -0.32 -24.90 -2.72
N ASP A 74 -1.09 -23.88 -2.31
CA ASP A 74 -2.11 -23.20 -3.10
C ASP A 74 -2.11 -21.67 -2.79
N CYS A 75 -2.95 -20.90 -3.51
CA CYS A 75 -2.98 -19.44 -3.40
C CYS A 75 -3.30 -18.96 -1.95
N SER A 76 -4.18 -19.64 -1.27
CA SER A 76 -4.57 -19.29 0.12
C SER A 76 -3.53 -19.77 1.14
N GLY A 77 -2.92 -20.93 0.92
CA GLY A 77 -1.82 -21.41 1.77
C GLY A 77 -0.57 -20.52 1.67
N LEU A 78 -0.30 -19.92 0.49
CA LEU A 78 0.73 -18.87 0.37
C LEU A 78 0.40 -17.67 1.28
N VAL A 79 -0.84 -17.19 1.27
CA VAL A 79 -1.26 -16.08 2.15
C VAL A 79 -1.08 -16.45 3.62
N GLU A 80 -1.52 -17.66 4.03
CA GLU A 80 -1.35 -18.15 5.39
C GLU A 80 0.13 -18.16 5.81
N ALA A 81 1.02 -18.69 4.97
CA ALA A 81 2.46 -18.77 5.24
C ALA A 81 3.11 -17.37 5.34
N VAL A 82 2.79 -16.48 4.39
CA VAL A 82 3.33 -15.11 4.35
C VAL A 82 2.89 -14.31 5.57
N TYR A 83 1.61 -14.35 5.90
CA TYR A 83 1.09 -13.64 7.07
C TYR A 83 1.63 -14.22 8.39
N ALA A 84 1.78 -15.53 8.49
CA ALA A 84 2.43 -16.16 9.64
C ALA A 84 3.89 -15.70 9.79
N GLN A 85 4.65 -15.62 8.68
CA GLN A 85 6.02 -15.12 8.68
C GLN A 85 6.10 -13.64 9.08
N ALA A 86 5.11 -12.85 8.72
CA ALA A 86 5.01 -11.44 9.13
C ALA A 86 4.56 -11.25 10.59
N GLY A 87 4.25 -12.32 11.33
CA GLY A 87 3.73 -12.28 12.70
C GLY A 87 2.25 -11.91 12.80
N LEU A 88 1.48 -12.10 11.72
CA LEU A 88 0.07 -11.69 11.58
C LEU A 88 -0.78 -12.89 11.09
N PRO A 89 -0.84 -14.01 11.80
CA PRO A 89 -1.42 -15.25 11.28
C PRO A 89 -2.90 -15.09 10.90
N VAL A 90 -3.21 -15.49 9.66
CA VAL A 90 -4.57 -15.61 9.12
C VAL A 90 -4.79 -17.05 8.65
N LYS A 91 -6.05 -17.47 8.47
CA LYS A 91 -6.34 -18.85 8.07
C LYS A 91 -7.60 -18.92 7.20
N GLY A 92 -7.54 -19.76 6.18
CA GLY A 92 -8.71 -20.14 5.39
C GLY A 92 -8.51 -20.09 3.89
N SER A 93 -9.56 -20.41 3.14
CA SER A 93 -9.62 -20.25 1.67
C SER A 93 -9.68 -18.78 1.26
N ALA A 94 -9.54 -18.48 -0.04
CA ALA A 94 -9.70 -17.12 -0.55
C ALA A 94 -11.03 -16.48 -0.11
N LYS A 95 -12.13 -17.26 -0.12
CA LYS A 95 -13.44 -16.80 0.37
C LYS A 95 -13.41 -16.47 1.87
N MET A 96 -12.83 -17.34 2.70
CA MET A 96 -12.75 -17.11 4.15
C MET A 96 -11.88 -15.89 4.48
N LEU A 97 -10.78 -15.70 3.79
CA LEU A 97 -9.91 -14.52 3.94
C LEU A 97 -10.65 -13.24 3.53
N TYR A 98 -11.45 -13.29 2.46
CA TYR A 98 -12.29 -12.18 2.06
C TYR A 98 -13.38 -11.88 3.11
N ASP A 99 -14.04 -12.90 3.64
CA ASP A 99 -15.07 -12.75 4.68
C ASP A 99 -14.48 -12.18 5.98
N GLN A 100 -13.26 -12.58 6.37
CA GLN A 100 -12.51 -11.98 7.47
C GLN A 100 -12.25 -10.49 7.22
N ALA A 101 -11.73 -10.14 6.04
CA ALA A 101 -11.47 -8.75 5.67
C ALA A 101 -12.78 -7.93 5.66
N ARG A 102 -13.88 -8.51 5.19
CA ARG A 102 -15.20 -7.86 5.18
C ARG A 102 -15.73 -7.62 6.59
N SER A 103 -15.65 -8.62 7.45
CA SER A 103 -16.09 -8.52 8.86
C SER A 103 -15.29 -7.49 9.65
N ALA A 104 -14.02 -7.29 9.26
CA ALA A 104 -13.13 -6.28 9.84
C ALA A 104 -13.31 -4.87 9.22
N GLY A 105 -14.22 -4.68 8.25
CA GLY A 105 -14.34 -3.41 7.53
C GLY A 105 -13.11 -3.07 6.67
N ALA A 106 -12.25 -4.05 6.38
CA ALA A 106 -10.97 -3.88 5.72
C ALA A 106 -11.01 -4.11 4.19
N VAL A 107 -12.18 -4.46 3.62
CA VAL A 107 -12.37 -4.59 2.16
C VAL A 107 -12.48 -3.22 1.52
N HIS A 108 -11.80 -3.03 0.39
CA HIS A 108 -11.86 -1.78 -0.37
C HIS A 108 -11.67 -1.99 -1.87
N LYS A 109 -12.07 -0.96 -2.66
CA LYS A 109 -11.90 -0.90 -4.12
C LYS A 109 -11.02 0.27 -4.57
N ARG A 110 -10.13 0.77 -3.74
CA ARG A 110 -9.16 1.82 -4.13
C ARG A 110 -8.26 1.29 -5.24
N LYS A 111 -8.05 2.07 -6.30
CA LYS A 111 -7.19 1.67 -7.44
C LYS A 111 -5.70 1.60 -7.09
N VAL A 112 -5.30 2.22 -5.97
CA VAL A 112 -3.95 2.17 -5.41
C VAL A 112 -4.02 1.48 -4.05
N PRO A 113 -3.76 0.17 -3.99
CA PRO A 113 -3.68 -0.58 -2.74
C PRO A 113 -2.38 -0.26 -1.99
N SER A 114 -2.30 -0.71 -0.74
CA SER A 114 -1.08 -0.66 0.06
C SER A 114 -0.28 -1.96 -0.08
N PRO A 115 1.05 -1.95 0.09
CA PRO A 115 1.83 -3.18 0.26
C PRO A 115 1.21 -4.08 1.35
N GLY A 116 1.20 -5.39 1.11
CA GLY A 116 0.59 -6.37 2.01
C GLY A 116 -0.92 -6.53 1.87
N ASP A 117 -1.64 -5.67 1.14
CA ASP A 117 -3.06 -5.91 0.85
C ASP A 117 -3.24 -7.22 0.10
N LEU A 118 -4.34 -7.91 0.34
CA LEU A 118 -4.77 -9.06 -0.44
C LEU A 118 -5.60 -8.60 -1.64
N ALA A 119 -5.30 -9.09 -2.83
CA ALA A 119 -6.13 -8.92 -4.02
C ALA A 119 -6.95 -10.18 -4.23
N PHE A 120 -8.27 -10.05 -4.27
CA PHE A 120 -9.23 -11.14 -4.48
C PHE A 120 -9.78 -11.14 -5.90
N PHE A 121 -9.97 -12.34 -6.44
CA PHE A 121 -10.39 -12.54 -7.83
C PHE A 121 -11.55 -13.54 -7.92
N ASP A 122 -12.47 -13.23 -8.85
CA ASP A 122 -13.54 -14.14 -9.26
C ASP A 122 -13.14 -14.88 -10.54
N ASN A 123 -13.73 -16.02 -10.79
CA ASN A 123 -13.65 -16.73 -12.08
C ASN A 123 -12.24 -17.00 -12.59
N SER A 124 -11.23 -17.11 -11.72
CA SER A 124 -9.87 -17.47 -12.13
C SER A 124 -9.80 -18.90 -12.68
N HIS A 125 -10.71 -19.76 -12.28
CA HIS A 125 -10.96 -21.10 -12.79
C HIS A 125 -12.41 -21.51 -12.56
N ASP A 126 -12.88 -22.50 -13.29
CA ASP A 126 -14.20 -23.13 -13.12
C ASP A 126 -14.10 -24.15 -11.98
N ARG A 127 -14.44 -23.72 -10.76
CA ARG A 127 -14.30 -24.51 -9.54
C ARG A 127 -15.37 -25.60 -9.44
N ASN A 128 -16.59 -25.28 -9.86
CA ASN A 128 -17.74 -26.20 -9.80
C ASN A 128 -17.90 -27.03 -11.09
N LYS A 129 -17.06 -26.81 -12.11
CA LYS A 129 -17.01 -27.53 -13.39
C LYS A 129 -18.32 -27.46 -14.19
N ASN A 130 -19.09 -26.38 -14.05
CA ASN A 130 -20.34 -26.19 -14.77
C ASN A 130 -20.18 -25.46 -16.10
N GLY A 131 -18.98 -25.04 -16.47
CA GLY A 131 -18.65 -24.31 -17.70
C GLY A 131 -19.07 -22.86 -17.69
N ARG A 132 -19.52 -22.29 -16.56
CA ARG A 132 -20.00 -20.91 -16.40
C ARG A 132 -18.94 -20.03 -15.71
N ARG A 133 -19.24 -18.72 -15.67
CA ARG A 133 -18.44 -17.73 -14.93
C ARG A 133 -19.23 -17.22 -13.72
N ASP A 134 -19.51 -18.12 -12.81
CA ASP A 134 -20.28 -17.87 -11.58
C ASP A 134 -19.50 -18.26 -10.30
N ASP A 135 -18.21 -18.51 -10.46
CA ASP A 135 -17.34 -18.87 -9.33
C ASP A 135 -16.73 -17.63 -8.68
N GLU A 136 -17.25 -17.25 -7.53
CA GLU A 136 -16.73 -16.13 -6.75
C GLU A 136 -15.51 -16.53 -5.90
N LEU A 137 -14.60 -15.58 -5.70
CA LEU A 137 -13.46 -15.67 -4.76
C LEU A 137 -12.62 -16.94 -4.98
N THR A 138 -12.29 -17.20 -6.25
CA THR A 138 -11.55 -18.40 -6.67
C THR A 138 -10.04 -18.27 -6.51
N HIS A 139 -9.52 -17.03 -6.34
CA HIS A 139 -8.09 -16.79 -6.19
C HIS A 139 -7.79 -15.61 -5.30
N VAL A 140 -6.59 -15.61 -4.70
CA VAL A 140 -6.06 -14.53 -3.89
C VAL A 140 -4.57 -14.33 -4.17
N SER A 141 -4.12 -13.08 -4.16
CA SER A 141 -2.71 -12.67 -4.32
C SER A 141 -2.37 -11.61 -3.26
N ILE A 142 -1.08 -11.36 -3.06
CA ILE A 142 -0.55 -10.38 -2.10
C ILE A 142 0.04 -9.21 -2.89
N VAL A 143 -0.31 -7.98 -2.53
CA VAL A 143 0.26 -6.76 -3.12
C VAL A 143 1.69 -6.58 -2.64
N GLU A 144 2.64 -6.55 -3.59
CA GLU A 144 4.04 -6.19 -3.32
C GLU A 144 4.21 -4.68 -3.35
N LYS A 145 3.86 -4.04 -4.47
CA LYS A 145 4.03 -2.59 -4.69
C LYS A 145 3.16 -2.08 -5.83
N VAL A 146 3.08 -0.76 -5.94
CA VAL A 146 2.41 -0.07 -7.05
C VAL A 146 3.40 0.86 -7.75
N ALA A 147 3.50 0.76 -9.07
CA ALA A 147 4.31 1.63 -9.90
C ALA A 147 3.61 2.97 -10.20
N GLY A 148 4.37 3.96 -10.70
CA GLY A 148 3.83 5.31 -10.99
C GLY A 148 2.75 5.33 -12.08
N ASP A 149 2.77 4.38 -13.02
CA ASP A 149 1.73 4.19 -14.05
C ASP A 149 0.45 3.51 -13.52
N GLY A 150 0.44 3.12 -12.23
CA GLY A 150 -0.66 2.42 -11.57
C GLY A 150 -0.58 0.90 -11.70
N THR A 151 0.48 0.35 -12.29
CA THR A 151 0.68 -1.10 -12.35
C THR A 151 1.02 -1.66 -10.97
N ILE A 152 0.21 -2.59 -10.51
CA ILE A 152 0.31 -3.27 -9.23
C ILE A 152 1.11 -4.55 -9.44
N THR A 153 2.23 -4.70 -8.74
CA THR A 153 2.94 -5.97 -8.66
C THR A 153 2.31 -6.81 -7.56
N LEU A 154 1.90 -8.01 -7.91
CA LEU A 154 1.29 -9.00 -7.01
C LEU A 154 2.19 -10.22 -6.90
N ILE A 155 2.18 -10.87 -5.76
CA ILE A 155 2.81 -12.19 -5.55
C ILE A 155 1.70 -13.21 -5.31
N HIS A 156 1.73 -14.30 -6.08
CA HIS A 156 0.75 -15.36 -5.95
C HIS A 156 1.37 -16.75 -6.19
N LEU A 157 0.67 -17.78 -5.77
CA LEU A 157 0.98 -19.15 -6.16
C LEU A 157 0.01 -19.55 -7.27
N GLY A 158 0.54 -19.67 -8.46
CA GLY A 158 -0.15 -20.13 -9.65
C GLY A 158 0.45 -21.43 -10.17
N SER A 159 0.13 -21.83 -11.41
CA SER A 159 0.63 -23.04 -12.04
C SER A 159 2.16 -23.09 -12.20
N LYS A 160 2.81 -21.94 -12.17
CA LYS A 160 4.29 -21.80 -12.27
C LYS A 160 4.96 -21.68 -10.89
N GLY A 161 4.25 -21.97 -9.80
CA GLY A 161 4.75 -21.78 -8.44
C GLY A 161 4.51 -20.39 -7.90
N VAL A 162 5.30 -19.98 -6.89
CA VAL A 162 5.23 -18.64 -6.29
C VAL A 162 5.96 -17.64 -7.18
N VAL A 163 5.21 -16.79 -7.85
CA VAL A 163 5.74 -15.85 -8.85
C VAL A 163 5.11 -14.46 -8.72
N ARG A 164 5.74 -13.46 -9.35
CA ARG A 164 5.14 -12.14 -9.57
C ARG A 164 4.15 -12.19 -10.72
N THR A 165 3.06 -11.45 -10.57
CA THR A 165 2.05 -11.20 -11.58
C THR A 165 1.66 -9.71 -11.53
N PHE A 166 1.08 -9.17 -12.59
CA PHE A 166 0.82 -7.75 -12.72
C PHE A 166 -0.66 -7.46 -12.91
N MET A 167 -1.11 -6.34 -12.39
CA MET A 167 -2.48 -5.85 -12.54
C MET A 167 -2.50 -4.32 -12.67
N ASN A 168 -3.23 -3.80 -13.66
CA ASN A 168 -3.46 -2.37 -13.80
C ASN A 168 -4.95 -2.10 -13.90
N LEU A 169 -5.52 -1.46 -12.87
CA LEU A 169 -6.96 -1.18 -12.79
C LEU A 169 -7.38 0.07 -13.57
N ARG A 170 -6.43 0.80 -14.19
CA ARG A 170 -6.73 1.87 -15.15
C ARG A 170 -6.99 1.29 -16.54
N HIS A 171 -6.40 0.12 -16.83
CA HIS A 171 -6.43 -0.59 -18.09
C HIS A 171 -6.77 -2.08 -17.88
N PRO A 172 -7.92 -2.43 -17.26
CA PRO A 172 -8.16 -3.79 -16.77
C PRO A 172 -8.21 -4.85 -17.87
N GLY A 173 -8.63 -4.48 -19.06
CA GLY A 173 -8.75 -5.38 -20.25
C GLY A 173 -7.52 -5.37 -21.16
N GLU A 174 -6.44 -4.67 -20.80
CA GLU A 174 -5.24 -4.54 -21.63
C GLU A 174 -4.10 -5.36 -21.05
N HIS A 175 -3.57 -6.32 -21.83
CA HIS A 175 -2.43 -7.13 -21.39
C HIS A 175 -1.14 -6.31 -21.31
N LYS A 176 -0.90 -5.44 -22.31
CA LYS A 176 0.33 -4.64 -22.43
C LYS A 176 0.03 -3.18 -22.64
N SER A 177 0.95 -2.35 -22.17
CA SER A 177 0.98 -0.92 -22.49
C SER A 177 1.34 -0.70 -23.97
N PRO A 178 1.11 0.50 -24.52
CA PRO A 178 1.61 0.88 -25.84
C PRO A 178 3.13 0.72 -25.99
N GLY A 179 3.89 0.86 -24.90
CA GLY A 179 5.35 0.64 -24.86
C GLY A 179 5.77 -0.82 -24.63
N GLY A 180 4.82 -1.78 -24.62
CA GLY A 180 5.10 -3.22 -24.53
C GLY A 180 5.25 -3.75 -23.09
N ALA A 181 5.26 -2.92 -22.06
CA ALA A 181 5.29 -3.37 -20.67
C ALA A 181 4.00 -4.10 -20.30
N VAL A 182 4.10 -5.14 -19.47
CA VAL A 182 2.93 -5.91 -19.04
C VAL A 182 2.13 -5.09 -18.01
N TRP A 183 0.90 -4.72 -18.35
CA TRP A 183 -0.06 -4.11 -17.43
C TRP A 183 -0.86 -5.16 -16.66
N ASN A 184 -1.36 -6.20 -17.37
CA ASN A 184 -2.11 -7.27 -16.72
C ASN A 184 -1.61 -8.64 -17.18
N SER A 185 -1.24 -9.47 -16.25
CA SER A 185 -0.93 -10.87 -16.51
C SER A 185 -2.21 -11.69 -16.67
N PHE A 186 -2.10 -12.80 -17.41
CA PHE A 186 -3.18 -13.78 -17.50
C PHE A 186 -3.28 -14.58 -16.20
N LEU A 187 -4.46 -14.58 -15.59
CA LEU A 187 -4.78 -15.36 -14.40
C LEU A 187 -5.56 -16.64 -14.77
N ARG A 188 -6.51 -16.53 -15.71
CA ARG A 188 -7.29 -17.65 -16.19
C ARG A 188 -6.68 -18.27 -17.44
N ALA A 189 -6.57 -19.59 -17.48
CA ALA A 189 -6.12 -20.31 -18.66
C ALA A 189 -7.09 -20.13 -19.86
N PRO A 190 -6.61 -20.17 -21.11
CA PRO A 190 -7.49 -20.13 -22.27
C PRO A 190 -8.42 -21.34 -22.29
N SER A 191 -9.65 -21.12 -22.75
CA SER A 191 -10.63 -22.18 -22.96
C SER A 191 -11.35 -21.96 -24.27
N LYS A 192 -11.58 -23.01 -25.06
CA LYS A 192 -12.37 -22.96 -26.29
C LYS A 192 -13.85 -22.67 -26.02
N ARG A 193 -14.31 -22.89 -24.79
CA ARG A 193 -15.73 -22.74 -24.38
C ARG A 193 -16.02 -21.42 -23.69
N ASP A 194 -15.01 -20.59 -23.47
CA ASP A 194 -15.11 -19.43 -22.60
C ASP A 194 -14.28 -18.25 -23.17
N ASN A 195 -14.98 -17.26 -23.71
CA ASN A 195 -14.41 -16.05 -24.31
C ASN A 195 -14.33 -14.85 -23.35
N GLY A 196 -14.66 -15.02 -22.07
CA GLY A 196 -14.66 -13.92 -21.11
C GLY A 196 -13.25 -13.50 -20.68
N GLY A 197 -13.16 -12.47 -19.88
CA GLY A 197 -11.93 -11.88 -19.38
C GLY A 197 -11.01 -12.91 -18.71
N ARG A 198 -9.71 -12.75 -18.90
CA ARG A 198 -8.70 -13.67 -18.40
C ARG A 198 -7.57 -12.98 -17.65
N LEU A 199 -7.54 -11.66 -17.75
CA LEU A 199 -6.49 -10.84 -17.16
C LEU A 199 -6.78 -10.54 -15.69
N ASN A 200 -5.75 -10.30 -14.91
CA ASN A 200 -5.89 -9.93 -13.50
C ASN A 200 -6.87 -8.76 -13.31
N GLY A 201 -6.76 -7.70 -14.13
CA GLY A 201 -7.64 -6.54 -14.01
C GLY A 201 -9.12 -6.85 -14.29
N GLU A 202 -9.40 -7.76 -15.22
CA GLU A 202 -10.78 -8.16 -15.59
C GLU A 202 -11.43 -9.05 -14.51
N LEU A 203 -10.62 -9.87 -13.83
CA LEU A 203 -11.08 -10.84 -12.83
C LEU A 203 -11.02 -10.31 -11.39
N TRP A 204 -10.44 -9.12 -11.18
CA TRP A 204 -10.31 -8.52 -9.87
C TRP A 204 -11.67 -8.13 -9.28
N ARG A 205 -11.87 -8.51 -8.00
CA ARG A 205 -13.08 -8.21 -7.23
C ARG A 205 -12.87 -7.05 -6.26
N ALA A 206 -11.86 -7.14 -5.42
CA ALA A 206 -11.58 -6.17 -4.36
C ALA A 206 -10.20 -6.40 -3.74
N PHE A 207 -9.75 -5.45 -2.92
CA PHE A 207 -8.64 -5.63 -2.00
C PHE A 207 -9.13 -5.82 -0.56
N GLY A 208 -8.27 -6.40 0.29
CA GLY A 208 -8.50 -6.53 1.72
C GLY A 208 -7.22 -6.27 2.51
N SER A 209 -7.28 -5.32 3.46
CA SER A 209 -6.14 -4.92 4.30
C SER A 209 -6.16 -5.68 5.64
N LEU A 210 -6.08 -7.03 5.63
CA LEU A 210 -6.10 -7.85 6.86
C LEU A 210 -4.96 -7.55 7.83
N TRP A 211 -3.85 -7.01 7.33
CA TRP A 211 -2.71 -6.59 8.17
C TRP A 211 -3.04 -5.40 9.09
N LYS A 212 -4.16 -4.68 8.90
CA LYS A 212 -4.62 -3.59 9.77
C LYS A 212 -5.27 -4.08 11.05
N ASP A 213 -5.88 -5.26 11.00
CA ASP A 213 -6.82 -5.72 12.06
C ASP A 213 -6.11 -6.37 13.25
N VAL A 214 -4.84 -6.72 13.11
CA VAL A 214 -4.08 -7.47 14.13
C VAL A 214 -3.74 -6.64 15.38
N ASN A 215 -3.86 -5.32 15.30
CA ASN A 215 -3.64 -4.43 16.45
C ASN A 215 -4.94 -4.06 17.20
N GLY A 216 -6.12 -4.46 16.71
CA GLY A 216 -7.43 -4.09 17.28
C GLY A 216 -7.95 -5.03 18.38
N LYS A 217 -7.36 -6.20 18.57
CA LYS A 217 -7.81 -7.19 19.59
C LYS A 217 -6.81 -7.41 20.71
N LYS A 218 -6.26 -6.34 21.30
CA LYS A 218 -5.72 -6.36 22.66
C LYS A 218 -6.66 -5.53 23.53
N GLY A 219 -7.65 -6.17 24.14
CA GLY A 219 -8.49 -5.57 25.17
C GLY A 219 -9.98 -5.77 24.95
N ALA A 220 -10.50 -6.93 25.21
CA ALA A 220 -11.84 -7.16 25.74
C ALA A 220 -11.76 -8.37 26.66
#